data_6f71938ab4dd7379c936e6f0291893bd
#
_entry.id   6f71938ab4dd7379c936e6f0291893bd
#
_cell.length_a   1.000
_cell.length_b   1.000
_cell.length_c   1.000
_cell.angle_alpha   90.00
_cell.angle_beta   90.00
_cell.angle_gamma   90.00
#
_symmetry.space_group_name_H-M   'P 1'
#
loop_
_entity.id
_entity.type
_entity.pdbx_description
1 polymer ?
#
loop_
_entity_poly.entity_id
_entity_poly.type
_entity_poly.pdbx_seq_one_letter_code
_entity_poly.pdbx_strand_id
1 'polypeptide(L)'
;MNRLRQAIQANGGKSLLGAAVYFYDPIFLEICAHLGYQAIWIEMEHGHITFAEAADLCRMAAGSGMLTMIRIPDVRRENVLKGAECGPDILDVPMIEAPEQMNDLREYARFAPIGSRGMFSVSRAVNYGIPGGVVAKQQKLNAALCLMAQIESNTALGRVEELAAVPDVDLFIGPADLAASLGVAGQTSHPTVQAAAARIVKAARNYDKCVATACAPEEFGFWLSLGIDLLFCTNDIACLKQAAGDLLGEARRALERVHGSASVDPVRA
;
A
#
# COMPACT_ATOMS: atom_id res chain seq x y z
N MET A 1 16.28 -9.05 7.76
CA MET A 1 15.86 -8.28 6.54
C MET A 1 14.40 -8.61 6.27
N ASN A 2 13.53 -7.59 6.17
CA ASN A 2 12.10 -7.79 5.94
C ASN A 2 11.82 -8.26 4.49
N ARG A 3 10.59 -8.71 4.23
CA ARG A 3 10.23 -9.31 2.93
C ARG A 3 10.26 -8.32 1.78
N LEU A 4 9.92 -7.05 2.02
CA LEU A 4 10.01 -6.01 0.99
C LEU A 4 11.46 -5.84 0.50
N ARG A 5 12.42 -5.71 1.42
CA ARG A 5 13.84 -5.57 1.06
C ARG A 5 14.39 -6.82 0.36
N GLN A 6 13.93 -8.03 0.75
CA GLN A 6 14.28 -9.27 0.05
C GLN A 6 13.78 -9.27 -1.39
N ALA A 7 12.54 -8.84 -1.62
CA ALA A 7 11.96 -8.77 -2.95
C ALA A 7 12.65 -7.72 -3.83
N ILE A 8 12.97 -6.54 -3.28
CA ILE A 8 13.73 -5.51 -4.01
C ILE A 8 15.10 -6.06 -4.42
N GLN A 9 15.81 -6.74 -3.51
CA GLN A 9 17.10 -7.35 -3.81
C GLN A 9 16.98 -8.44 -4.89
N ALA A 10 15.96 -9.29 -4.82
CA ALA A 10 15.70 -10.31 -5.82
C ALA A 10 15.34 -9.71 -7.20
N ASN A 11 14.75 -8.51 -7.23
CA ASN A 11 14.46 -7.73 -8.45
C ASN A 11 15.68 -6.93 -8.96
N GLY A 12 16.88 -7.23 -8.48
CA GLY A 12 18.12 -6.53 -8.89
C GLY A 12 18.20 -5.08 -8.40
N GLY A 13 17.56 -4.76 -7.28
CA GLY A 13 17.53 -3.40 -6.70
C GLY A 13 16.60 -2.42 -7.42
N LYS A 14 15.77 -2.90 -8.34
CA LYS A 14 14.78 -2.08 -9.06
C LYS A 14 13.50 -1.98 -8.26
N SER A 15 12.74 -0.90 -8.53
CA SER A 15 11.40 -0.71 -7.98
C SER A 15 10.50 -1.91 -8.27
N LEU A 16 9.68 -2.28 -7.30
CA LEU A 16 8.61 -3.26 -7.47
C LEU A 16 7.33 -2.54 -7.95
N LEU A 17 6.55 -3.24 -8.77
CA LEU A 17 5.28 -2.73 -9.27
C LEU A 17 4.12 -3.50 -8.63
N GLY A 18 3.14 -2.76 -8.10
CA GLY A 18 1.98 -3.30 -7.43
C GLY A 18 0.66 -2.79 -8.00
N ALA A 19 -0.43 -3.45 -7.60
CA ALA A 19 -1.80 -2.99 -7.80
C ALA A 19 -2.53 -2.97 -6.45
N ALA A 20 -3.61 -2.20 -6.33
CA ALA A 20 -4.42 -2.14 -5.12
C ALA A 20 -5.80 -2.76 -5.33
N VAL A 21 -6.38 -3.31 -4.27
CA VAL A 21 -7.77 -3.77 -4.23
C VAL A 21 -8.53 -2.99 -3.15
N TYR A 22 -9.64 -2.39 -3.54
CA TYR A 22 -10.56 -1.65 -2.66
C TYR A 22 -11.78 -2.48 -2.28
N PHE A 23 -12.04 -3.54 -3.02
CA PHE A 23 -13.09 -4.52 -2.75
C PHE A 23 -12.48 -5.90 -2.57
N TYR A 24 -13.26 -6.82 -1.98
CA TYR A 24 -12.89 -8.22 -1.98
C TYR A 24 -13.03 -8.79 -3.40
N ASP A 25 -11.97 -8.71 -4.18
CA ASP A 25 -11.90 -9.19 -5.56
C ASP A 25 -10.73 -10.16 -5.78
N PRO A 26 -10.95 -11.46 -5.49
CA PRO A 26 -9.97 -12.50 -5.75
C PRO A 26 -9.57 -12.61 -7.24
N ILE A 27 -10.50 -12.35 -8.16
CA ILE A 27 -10.26 -12.48 -9.59
C ILE A 27 -9.31 -11.40 -10.07
N PHE A 28 -9.50 -10.16 -9.65
CA PHE A 28 -8.57 -9.07 -9.95
C PHE A 28 -7.16 -9.37 -9.46
N LEU A 29 -7.03 -9.93 -8.24
CA LEU A 29 -5.74 -10.33 -7.69
C LEU A 29 -5.07 -11.39 -8.56
N GLU A 30 -5.79 -12.44 -8.99
CA GLU A 30 -5.24 -13.47 -9.87
C GLU A 30 -4.81 -12.91 -11.22
N ILE A 31 -5.60 -12.01 -11.81
CA ILE A 31 -5.26 -11.31 -13.05
C ILE A 31 -3.96 -10.52 -12.85
N CYS A 32 -3.83 -9.75 -11.76
CA CYS A 32 -2.61 -9.01 -11.46
C CYS A 32 -1.38 -9.92 -11.34
N ALA A 33 -1.52 -11.07 -10.69
CA ALA A 33 -0.45 -12.04 -10.59
C ALA A 33 -0.01 -12.57 -11.97
N HIS A 34 -0.96 -12.92 -12.84
CA HIS A 34 -0.67 -13.37 -14.21
C HIS A 34 -0.07 -12.28 -15.09
N LEU A 35 -0.41 -11.02 -14.87
CA LEU A 35 0.19 -9.88 -15.56
C LEU A 35 1.60 -9.54 -15.05
N GLY A 36 2.05 -10.15 -13.95
CA GLY A 36 3.39 -9.97 -13.39
C GLY A 36 3.52 -8.83 -12.39
N TYR A 37 2.43 -8.33 -11.81
CA TYR A 37 2.50 -7.46 -10.64
C TYR A 37 3.16 -8.21 -9.47
N GLN A 38 4.06 -7.51 -8.75
CA GLN A 38 4.88 -8.11 -7.72
C GLN A 38 4.32 -7.89 -6.31
N ALA A 39 3.35 -6.98 -6.17
CA ALA A 39 2.70 -6.69 -4.91
C ALA A 39 1.21 -6.39 -5.09
N ILE A 40 0.43 -6.72 -4.06
CA ILE A 40 -0.98 -6.33 -3.95
C ILE A 40 -1.19 -5.55 -2.65
N TRP A 41 -1.83 -4.39 -2.75
CA TRP A 41 -2.24 -3.55 -1.64
C TRP A 41 -3.70 -3.80 -1.33
N ILE A 42 -3.98 -4.27 -0.13
CA ILE A 42 -5.32 -4.54 0.40
C ILE A 42 -5.74 -3.32 1.22
N GLU A 43 -6.77 -2.63 0.75
CA GLU A 43 -7.20 -1.34 1.27
C GLU A 43 -8.33 -1.49 2.27
N MET A 44 -8.07 -1.12 3.54
CA MET A 44 -9.05 -1.24 4.61
C MET A 44 -9.34 0.09 5.33
N GLU A 45 -8.76 1.21 4.91
CA GLU A 45 -9.08 2.53 5.44
C GLU A 45 -10.33 3.10 4.78
N HIS A 46 -10.31 3.24 3.43
CA HIS A 46 -11.44 3.77 2.64
C HIS A 46 -12.28 2.67 2.01
N GLY A 47 -11.74 1.46 1.89
CA GLY A 47 -12.42 0.29 1.38
C GLY A 47 -13.33 -0.39 2.41
N HIS A 48 -14.11 -1.35 1.96
CA HIS A 48 -15.03 -2.11 2.82
C HIS A 48 -14.52 -3.53 3.13
N ILE A 49 -13.26 -3.81 2.84
CA ILE A 49 -12.64 -5.12 3.07
C ILE A 49 -12.54 -5.37 4.57
N THR A 50 -13.06 -6.51 5.02
CA THR A 50 -12.95 -6.97 6.40
C THR A 50 -11.62 -7.67 6.67
N PHE A 51 -11.23 -7.83 7.95
CA PHE A 51 -10.02 -8.60 8.30
C PHE A 51 -10.07 -10.06 7.83
N ALA A 52 -11.26 -10.67 7.73
CA ALA A 52 -11.40 -12.03 7.22
C ALA A 52 -11.09 -12.09 5.72
N GLU A 53 -11.64 -11.18 4.95
CA GLU A 53 -11.37 -11.03 3.51
C GLU A 53 -9.91 -10.65 3.24
N ALA A 54 -9.34 -9.75 4.04
CA ALA A 54 -7.92 -9.39 3.94
C ALA A 54 -7.00 -10.60 4.19
N ALA A 55 -7.31 -11.44 5.17
CA ALA A 55 -6.56 -12.66 5.43
C ALA A 55 -6.68 -13.67 4.27
N ASP A 56 -7.81 -13.69 3.58
CA ASP A 56 -8.04 -14.51 2.40
C ASP A 56 -7.24 -14.01 1.20
N LEU A 57 -7.31 -12.73 0.89
CA LEU A 57 -6.50 -12.10 -0.16
C LEU A 57 -5.00 -12.29 0.10
N CYS A 58 -4.54 -12.19 1.36
CA CYS A 58 -3.16 -12.50 1.72
C CYS A 58 -2.76 -13.96 1.42
N ARG A 59 -3.69 -14.94 1.60
CA ARG A 59 -3.41 -16.34 1.24
C ARG A 59 -3.22 -16.51 -0.26
N MET A 60 -4.11 -15.89 -1.03
CA MET A 60 -4.10 -15.99 -2.49
C MET A 60 -2.85 -15.34 -3.09
N ALA A 61 -2.53 -14.12 -2.67
CA ALA A 61 -1.33 -13.42 -3.11
C ALA A 61 -0.05 -14.18 -2.78
N ALA A 62 0.05 -14.74 -1.56
CA ALA A 62 1.19 -15.56 -1.18
C ALA A 62 1.30 -16.84 -2.03
N GLY A 63 0.17 -17.47 -2.38
CA GLY A 63 0.12 -18.61 -3.30
C GLY A 63 0.57 -18.27 -4.73
N SER A 64 0.38 -17.03 -5.14
CA SER A 64 0.80 -16.50 -6.45
C SER A 64 2.19 -15.85 -6.44
N GLY A 65 2.89 -15.85 -5.31
CA GLY A 65 4.24 -15.29 -5.19
C GLY A 65 4.31 -13.76 -5.08
N MET A 66 3.17 -13.08 -4.95
CA MET A 66 3.12 -11.63 -4.75
C MET A 66 3.34 -11.26 -3.28
N LEU A 67 3.97 -10.09 -3.06
CA LEU A 67 3.96 -9.44 -1.75
C LEU A 67 2.56 -8.91 -1.43
N THR A 68 2.21 -8.94 -0.15
CA THR A 68 0.97 -8.37 0.35
C THR A 68 1.24 -7.14 1.22
N MET A 69 0.54 -6.06 0.94
CA MET A 69 0.45 -4.89 1.82
C MET A 69 -0.99 -4.74 2.30
N ILE A 70 -1.19 -4.59 3.60
CA ILE A 70 -2.49 -4.20 4.18
C ILE A 70 -2.35 -2.77 4.69
N ARG A 71 -3.19 -1.85 4.20
CA ARG A 71 -3.41 -0.56 4.88
C ARG A 71 -4.57 -0.72 5.86
N ILE A 72 -4.25 -0.67 7.15
CA ILE A 72 -5.25 -0.70 8.21
C ILE A 72 -5.83 0.70 8.47
N PRO A 73 -7.02 0.81 9.10
CA PRO A 73 -7.68 2.11 9.27
C PRO A 73 -6.90 3.13 10.12
N ASP A 74 -6.14 2.67 11.11
CA ASP A 74 -5.39 3.54 12.01
C ASP A 74 -4.38 2.74 12.86
N VAL A 75 -3.58 3.45 13.69
CA VAL A 75 -2.53 2.87 14.55
C VAL A 75 -3.05 2.29 15.87
N ARG A 76 -4.37 2.23 16.10
CA ARG A 76 -4.90 1.63 17.33
C ARG A 76 -4.48 0.16 17.45
N ARG A 77 -4.19 -0.23 18.71
CA ARG A 77 -3.66 -1.57 19.02
C ARG A 77 -4.47 -2.71 18.38
N GLU A 78 -5.80 -2.63 18.42
CA GLU A 78 -6.67 -3.66 17.84
C GLU A 78 -6.54 -3.78 16.33
N ASN A 79 -6.40 -2.68 15.59
CA ASN A 79 -6.25 -2.67 14.16
C ASN A 79 -4.86 -3.18 13.75
N VAL A 80 -3.80 -2.72 14.44
CA VAL A 80 -2.43 -3.21 14.22
C VAL A 80 -2.33 -4.71 14.48
N LEU A 81 -2.89 -5.19 15.60
CA LEU A 81 -2.89 -6.61 15.94
C LEU A 81 -3.63 -7.43 14.88
N LYS A 82 -4.87 -7.04 14.55
CA LYS A 82 -5.71 -7.76 13.56
C LYS A 82 -5.07 -7.77 12.18
N GLY A 83 -4.56 -6.63 11.71
CA GLY A 83 -3.84 -6.53 10.45
C GLY A 83 -2.63 -7.45 10.40
N ALA A 84 -1.81 -7.44 11.45
CA ALA A 84 -0.64 -8.32 11.54
C ALA A 84 -1.01 -9.82 11.60
N GLU A 85 -2.16 -10.20 12.21
CA GLU A 85 -2.64 -11.59 12.26
C GLU A 85 -3.17 -12.10 10.91
N CYS A 86 -3.57 -11.22 9.99
CA CYS A 86 -3.86 -11.58 8.59
C CYS A 86 -2.60 -12.13 7.88
N GLY A 87 -1.42 -11.84 8.40
CA GLY A 87 -0.13 -12.32 7.91
C GLY A 87 0.29 -11.67 6.59
N PRO A 88 0.23 -10.33 6.47
CA PRO A 88 0.79 -9.62 5.33
C PRO A 88 2.31 -9.60 5.38
N ASP A 89 2.94 -9.22 4.26
CA ASP A 89 4.36 -8.91 4.18
C ASP A 89 4.66 -7.47 4.64
N ILE A 90 3.71 -6.57 4.41
CA ILE A 90 3.78 -5.14 4.74
C ILE A 90 2.50 -4.75 5.47
N LEU A 91 2.65 -4.10 6.62
CA LEU A 91 1.56 -3.47 7.36
C LEU A 91 1.74 -1.96 7.28
N ASP A 92 0.79 -1.29 6.66
CA ASP A 92 0.81 0.14 6.39
C ASP A 92 -0.25 0.87 7.21
N VAL A 93 0.11 2.05 7.74
CA VAL A 93 -0.76 2.85 8.59
C VAL A 93 -0.85 4.27 8.04
N PRO A 94 -2.08 4.77 7.76
CA PRO A 94 -2.30 6.11 7.25
C PRO A 94 -2.13 7.18 8.33
N MET A 95 -2.07 8.44 7.91
CA MET A 95 -2.16 9.64 8.75
C MET A 95 -1.20 9.67 9.95
N ILE A 96 0.03 9.23 9.74
CA ILE A 96 1.07 9.30 10.76
C ILE A 96 1.69 10.72 10.76
N GLU A 97 1.59 11.41 11.89
CA GLU A 97 2.04 12.79 12.05
C GLU A 97 3.08 12.98 13.17
N ALA A 98 3.31 11.93 13.96
CA ALA A 98 4.20 12.00 15.12
C ALA A 98 5.01 10.72 15.30
N PRO A 99 6.29 10.82 15.75
CA PRO A 99 7.13 9.66 16.04
C PRO A 99 6.51 8.70 17.07
N GLU A 100 5.69 9.20 17.98
CA GLU A 100 4.99 8.42 18.99
C GLU A 100 4.04 7.41 18.32
N GLN A 101 3.32 7.80 17.28
CA GLN A 101 2.43 6.89 16.52
C GLN A 101 3.23 5.79 15.80
N MET A 102 4.42 6.10 15.27
CA MET A 102 5.30 5.09 14.69
C MET A 102 5.85 4.12 15.76
N ASN A 103 6.14 4.62 16.97
CA ASN A 103 6.53 3.79 18.09
C ASN A 103 5.38 2.88 18.54
N ASP A 104 4.14 3.38 18.58
CA ASP A 104 2.94 2.59 18.85
C ASP A 104 2.76 1.48 17.79
N LEU A 105 2.93 1.80 16.51
CA LEU A 105 2.90 0.81 15.44
C LEU A 105 3.92 -0.31 15.67
N ARG A 106 5.16 0.03 16.02
CA ARG A 106 6.20 -0.94 16.34
C ARG A 106 5.85 -1.77 17.57
N GLU A 107 5.40 -1.11 18.62
CA GLU A 107 5.03 -1.73 19.89
C GLU A 107 3.93 -2.78 19.69
N TYR A 108 2.88 -2.45 18.93
CA TYR A 108 1.71 -3.33 18.75
C TYR A 108 1.92 -4.40 17.67
N ALA A 109 2.80 -4.16 16.69
CA ALA A 109 3.06 -5.10 15.61
C ALA A 109 4.15 -6.13 15.94
N ARG A 110 5.05 -5.84 16.89
CA ARG A 110 6.19 -6.69 17.24
C ARG A 110 5.95 -7.52 18.49
N PHE A 111 6.41 -8.77 18.47
CA PHE A 111 6.45 -9.60 19.67
C PHE A 111 7.62 -9.21 20.59
N ALA A 112 7.49 -9.53 21.87
CA ALA A 112 8.57 -9.35 22.82
C ALA A 112 9.90 -9.99 22.32
N PRO A 113 11.06 -9.40 22.63
CA PRO A 113 11.28 -8.25 23.52
C PRO A 113 11.17 -6.88 22.79
N ILE A 114 10.85 -6.84 21.49
CA ILE A 114 10.85 -5.63 20.65
C ILE A 114 9.58 -4.81 20.89
N GLY A 115 8.44 -5.47 21.10
CA GLY A 115 7.14 -4.87 21.35
C GLY A 115 6.25 -5.75 22.22
N SER A 116 4.96 -5.45 22.25
CA SER A 116 3.96 -6.08 23.13
C SER A 116 2.83 -6.78 22.34
N ARG A 117 3.04 -7.12 21.07
CA ARG A 117 2.05 -7.87 20.28
C ARG A 117 1.57 -9.10 21.04
N GLY A 118 0.24 -9.23 21.15
CA GLY A 118 -0.38 -10.38 21.82
C GLY A 118 -0.01 -11.71 21.17
N MET A 119 0.26 -12.72 22.00
CA MET A 119 0.66 -14.04 21.53
C MET A 119 -0.57 -14.88 21.18
N PHE A 120 -0.73 -15.21 19.89
CA PHE A 120 -1.74 -16.16 19.41
C PHE A 120 -1.07 -17.20 18.51
N SER A 121 -0.96 -18.43 19.03
CA SER A 121 -0.10 -19.46 18.43
C SER A 121 -0.70 -20.18 17.24
N VAL A 122 -1.95 -19.91 16.89
CA VAL A 122 -2.67 -20.60 15.82
C VAL A 122 -3.22 -19.67 14.73
N SER A 123 -2.71 -18.43 14.66
CA SER A 123 -3.05 -17.52 13.57
C SER A 123 -2.36 -17.90 12.26
N ARG A 124 -2.86 -17.32 11.15
CA ARG A 124 -2.22 -17.44 9.84
C ARG A 124 -0.77 -16.92 9.87
N ALA A 125 -0.54 -15.79 10.51
CA ALA A 125 0.77 -15.17 10.60
C ALA A 125 1.85 -16.12 11.15
N VAL A 126 1.48 -17.03 12.05
CA VAL A 126 2.37 -18.07 12.62
C VAL A 126 2.20 -19.44 11.96
N ASN A 127 1.65 -19.51 10.75
CA ASN A 127 1.36 -20.73 10.01
C ASN A 127 0.57 -21.75 10.87
N TYR A 128 -0.44 -21.28 11.58
CA TYR A 128 -1.31 -22.10 12.46
C TYR A 128 -0.54 -22.94 13.48
N GLY A 129 0.66 -22.49 13.87
CA GLY A 129 1.52 -23.24 14.80
C GLY A 129 2.31 -24.41 14.16
N ILE A 130 2.25 -24.62 12.85
CA ILE A 130 2.86 -25.78 12.12
C ILE A 130 4.02 -25.31 11.24
N PRO A 131 5.18 -26.00 11.24
CA PRO A 131 5.82 -26.80 12.29
C PRO A 131 6.59 -25.94 13.28
N GLY A 132 6.90 -26.46 14.46
CA GLY A 132 7.88 -25.91 15.40
C GLY A 132 7.32 -24.90 16.39
N GLY A 133 8.15 -24.48 17.34
CA GLY A 133 7.76 -23.65 18.48
C GLY A 133 7.38 -22.21 18.11
N VAL A 134 6.42 -21.67 18.82
CA VAL A 134 5.88 -20.31 18.62
C VAL A 134 6.96 -19.24 18.77
N VAL A 135 7.87 -19.38 19.74
CA VAL A 135 8.94 -18.39 20.01
C VAL A 135 9.85 -18.19 18.79
N ALA A 136 10.29 -19.28 18.15
CA ALA A 136 11.13 -19.18 16.95
C ALA A 136 10.40 -18.52 15.78
N LYS A 137 9.10 -18.73 15.66
CA LYS A 137 8.27 -18.08 14.64
C LYS A 137 8.08 -16.58 14.93
N GLN A 138 7.85 -16.20 16.16
CA GLN A 138 7.71 -14.80 16.57
C GLN A 138 8.95 -13.97 16.20
N GLN A 139 10.14 -14.48 16.48
CA GLN A 139 11.40 -13.83 16.09
C GLN A 139 11.51 -13.66 14.57
N LYS A 140 11.16 -14.71 13.81
CA LYS A 140 11.15 -14.65 12.34
C LYS A 140 10.12 -13.62 11.82
N LEU A 141 8.94 -13.55 12.44
CA LEU A 141 7.91 -12.58 12.07
C LEU A 141 8.33 -11.15 12.40
N ASN A 142 8.96 -10.93 13.57
CA ASN A 142 9.55 -9.63 13.90
C ASN A 142 10.54 -9.16 12.83
N ALA A 143 11.31 -10.08 12.26
CA ALA A 143 12.28 -9.76 11.22
C ALA A 143 11.66 -9.63 9.81
N ALA A 144 10.58 -10.37 9.53
CA ALA A 144 10.00 -10.49 8.20
C ALA A 144 8.95 -9.42 7.87
N LEU A 145 8.10 -9.05 8.84
CA LEU A 145 7.05 -8.06 8.64
C LEU A 145 7.67 -6.68 8.41
N CYS A 146 7.37 -6.06 7.28
CA CYS A 146 7.66 -4.65 7.03
C CYS A 146 6.56 -3.79 7.66
N LEU A 147 6.92 -2.74 8.37
CA LEU A 147 5.99 -1.72 8.85
C LEU A 147 6.17 -0.48 8.00
N MET A 148 5.07 0.13 7.58
CA MET A 148 5.08 1.38 6.84
C MET A 148 4.18 2.41 7.51
N ALA A 149 4.57 3.68 7.40
CA ALA A 149 3.82 4.83 7.87
C ALA A 149 3.57 5.79 6.72
N GLN A 150 2.32 6.20 6.51
CA GLN A 150 1.97 7.15 5.45
C GLN A 150 2.26 8.59 5.90
N ILE A 151 3.07 9.27 5.09
CA ILE A 151 3.43 10.68 5.21
C ILE A 151 2.60 11.43 4.17
N GLU A 152 1.51 12.02 4.61
CA GLU A 152 0.47 12.55 3.72
C GLU A 152 -0.20 13.83 4.24
N SER A 153 0.40 14.45 5.26
CA SER A 153 -0.06 15.75 5.76
C SER A 153 1.08 16.77 5.86
N ASN A 154 0.73 18.04 5.88
CA ASN A 154 1.69 19.12 6.10
C ASN A 154 2.35 19.01 7.49
N THR A 155 1.61 18.52 8.49
CA THR A 155 2.14 18.23 9.83
C THR A 155 3.23 17.17 9.77
N ALA A 156 2.95 16.04 9.13
CA ALA A 156 3.92 14.96 8.94
C ALA A 156 5.14 15.43 8.15
N LEU A 157 4.92 16.20 7.07
CA LEU A 157 6.00 16.77 6.27
C LEU A 157 6.90 17.69 7.11
N GLY A 158 6.32 18.48 8.02
CA GLY A 158 7.06 19.35 8.93
C GLY A 158 8.03 18.60 9.86
N ARG A 159 7.72 17.32 10.14
CA ARG A 159 8.47 16.45 11.07
C ARG A 159 9.12 15.24 10.37
N VAL A 160 9.24 15.27 9.05
CA VAL A 160 9.62 14.07 8.28
C VAL A 160 10.99 13.51 8.67
N GLU A 161 11.94 14.34 9.06
CA GLU A 161 13.25 13.89 9.54
C GLU A 161 13.15 13.15 10.89
N GLU A 162 12.28 13.61 11.80
CA GLU A 162 12.00 12.92 13.07
C GLU A 162 11.30 11.57 12.82
N LEU A 163 10.32 11.56 11.91
CA LEU A 163 9.59 10.35 11.52
C LEU A 163 10.52 9.34 10.84
N ALA A 164 11.34 9.77 9.90
CA ALA A 164 12.31 8.91 9.24
C ALA A 164 13.35 8.31 10.20
N ALA A 165 13.67 9.01 11.29
CA ALA A 165 14.61 8.53 12.29
C ALA A 165 14.06 7.37 13.15
N VAL A 166 12.73 7.16 13.20
CA VAL A 166 12.15 6.04 13.97
C VAL A 166 12.59 4.71 13.35
N PRO A 167 13.24 3.81 14.10
CA PRO A 167 13.76 2.56 13.53
C PRO A 167 12.65 1.60 13.12
N ASP A 168 12.95 0.69 12.18
CA ASP A 168 12.09 -0.43 11.73
C ASP A 168 10.73 -0.07 11.13
N VAL A 169 10.49 1.19 10.77
CA VAL A 169 9.30 1.64 10.05
C VAL A 169 9.75 2.33 8.77
N ASP A 170 9.37 1.78 7.64
CA ASP A 170 9.59 2.36 6.31
C ASP A 170 8.49 3.39 6.01
N LEU A 171 8.59 4.16 4.93
CA LEU A 171 7.67 5.25 4.64
C LEU A 171 6.81 4.97 3.41
N PHE A 172 5.57 5.41 3.44
CA PHE A 172 4.69 5.51 2.29
C PHE A 172 4.33 6.97 2.05
N ILE A 173 4.29 7.42 0.81
CA ILE A 173 3.83 8.77 0.46
C ILE A 173 2.42 8.67 -0.08
N GLY A 174 1.44 9.32 0.59
CA GLY A 174 0.07 9.46 0.13
C GLY A 174 -0.11 10.76 -0.67
N PRO A 175 0.06 10.77 -2.01
CA PRO A 175 0.13 12.03 -2.77
C PRO A 175 -1.20 12.78 -2.81
N ALA A 176 -2.33 12.10 -2.74
CA ALA A 176 -3.65 12.72 -2.79
C ALA A 176 -3.93 13.55 -1.53
N ASP A 177 -3.74 12.95 -0.35
CA ASP A 177 -3.94 13.61 0.94
C ASP A 177 -2.85 14.65 1.20
N LEU A 178 -1.60 14.37 0.79
CA LEU A 178 -0.52 15.35 0.83
C LEU A 178 -0.85 16.59 0.01
N ALA A 179 -1.36 16.43 -1.22
CA ALA A 179 -1.79 17.55 -2.07
C ALA A 179 -2.92 18.35 -1.41
N ALA A 180 -3.92 17.65 -0.84
CA ALA A 180 -5.02 18.30 -0.13
C ALA A 180 -4.52 19.08 1.09
N SER A 181 -3.66 18.48 1.90
CA SER A 181 -3.08 19.11 3.09
C SER A 181 -2.17 20.31 2.77
N LEU A 182 -1.54 20.31 1.59
CA LEU A 182 -0.73 21.43 1.09
C LEU A 182 -1.57 22.51 0.37
N GLY A 183 -2.90 22.40 0.35
CA GLY A 183 -3.80 23.38 -0.25
C GLY A 183 -3.93 23.32 -1.77
N VAL A 184 -3.49 22.22 -2.38
CA VAL A 184 -3.55 21.96 -3.84
C VAL A 184 -4.29 20.67 -4.14
N ALA A 185 -5.42 20.43 -3.47
CA ALA A 185 -6.23 19.23 -3.58
C ALA A 185 -6.50 18.80 -5.03
N GLY A 186 -6.34 17.51 -5.33
CA GLY A 186 -6.49 16.94 -6.67
C GLY A 186 -5.34 17.20 -7.64
N GLN A 187 -4.30 17.94 -7.24
CA GLN A 187 -3.14 18.28 -8.08
C GLN A 187 -1.88 17.56 -7.59
N THR A 188 -1.86 16.24 -7.67
CA THR A 188 -0.76 15.40 -7.17
C THR A 188 0.57 15.68 -7.88
N SER A 189 0.53 16.14 -9.12
CA SER A 189 1.69 16.58 -9.90
C SER A 189 2.12 18.05 -9.66
N HIS A 190 1.45 18.77 -8.75
CA HIS A 190 1.81 20.17 -8.45
C HIS A 190 3.26 20.28 -7.94
N PRO A 191 4.05 21.31 -8.35
CA PRO A 191 5.44 21.45 -7.93
C PRO A 191 5.66 21.40 -6.42
N THR A 192 4.72 21.91 -5.61
CA THR A 192 4.78 21.85 -4.14
C THR A 192 4.72 20.40 -3.64
N VAL A 193 3.86 19.55 -4.25
CA VAL A 193 3.75 18.12 -3.90
C VAL A 193 5.02 17.38 -4.32
N GLN A 194 5.54 17.67 -5.51
CA GLN A 194 6.79 17.09 -6.01
C GLN A 194 7.98 17.44 -5.10
N ALA A 195 8.08 18.69 -4.66
CA ALA A 195 9.12 19.13 -3.73
C ALA A 195 8.98 18.44 -2.36
N ALA A 196 7.74 18.29 -1.85
CA ALA A 196 7.48 17.55 -0.63
C ALA A 196 7.87 16.07 -0.75
N ALA A 197 7.49 15.41 -1.85
CA ALA A 197 7.86 14.03 -2.14
C ALA A 197 9.39 13.84 -2.16
N ALA A 198 10.11 14.73 -2.84
CA ALA A 198 11.57 14.68 -2.88
C ALA A 198 12.20 14.84 -1.48
N ARG A 199 11.64 15.72 -0.62
CA ARG A 199 12.08 15.88 0.77
C ARG A 199 11.83 14.61 1.59
N ILE A 200 10.65 13.98 1.44
CA ILE A 200 10.31 12.73 2.15
C ILE A 200 11.28 11.62 1.73
N VAL A 201 11.50 11.42 0.43
CA VAL A 201 12.45 10.42 -0.05
C VAL A 201 13.86 10.68 0.45
N LYS A 202 14.32 11.94 0.42
CA LYS A 202 15.63 12.31 0.97
C LYS A 202 15.75 11.98 2.46
N ALA A 203 14.74 12.33 3.26
CA ALA A 203 14.71 12.00 4.68
C ALA A 203 14.75 10.48 4.90
N ALA A 204 13.95 9.71 4.15
CA ALA A 204 13.93 8.25 4.20
C ALA A 204 15.32 7.65 3.92
N ARG A 205 16.01 8.12 2.88
CA ARG A 205 17.35 7.60 2.49
C ARG A 205 18.44 7.89 3.53
N ASN A 206 18.34 8.98 4.28
CA ASN A 206 19.26 9.27 5.37
C ASN A 206 19.24 8.22 6.48
N TYR A 207 18.17 7.45 6.59
CA TYR A 207 17.97 6.40 7.60
C TYR A 207 17.78 5.00 6.99
N ASP A 208 18.20 4.81 5.75
CA ASP A 208 18.08 3.53 5.02
C ASP A 208 16.64 2.99 4.99
N LYS A 209 15.64 3.87 4.80
CA LYS A 209 14.22 3.48 4.69
C LYS A 209 13.84 3.20 3.25
N CYS A 210 12.99 2.18 3.05
CA CYS A 210 12.24 2.01 1.81
C CYS A 210 11.12 3.05 1.73
N VAL A 211 10.75 3.41 0.50
CA VAL A 211 9.64 4.33 0.23
C VAL A 211 8.70 3.71 -0.78
N ALA A 212 7.41 3.69 -0.45
CA ALA A 212 6.35 3.29 -1.37
C ALA A 212 5.43 4.47 -1.70
N THR A 213 4.69 4.36 -2.80
CA THR A 213 3.65 5.31 -3.18
C THR A 213 2.66 4.69 -4.16
N ALA A 214 1.57 5.40 -4.44
CA ALA A 214 0.63 5.12 -5.53
C ALA A 214 0.40 6.39 -6.34
N CYS A 215 0.31 6.28 -7.66
CA CYS A 215 0.09 7.44 -8.51
C CYS A 215 -0.57 7.08 -9.84
N ALA A 216 -1.03 8.11 -10.57
CA ALA A 216 -1.56 7.97 -11.91
C ALA A 216 -0.44 7.68 -12.93
N PRO A 217 -0.76 7.07 -14.10
CA PRO A 217 0.23 6.69 -15.10
C PRO A 217 1.11 7.83 -15.57
N GLU A 218 0.58 9.04 -15.66
CA GLU A 218 1.29 10.23 -16.11
C GLU A 218 2.45 10.62 -15.17
N GLU A 219 2.39 10.16 -13.91
CA GLU A 219 3.37 10.49 -12.87
C GLU A 219 4.44 9.39 -12.65
N PHE A 220 4.31 8.22 -13.29
CA PHE A 220 5.25 7.10 -13.08
C PHE A 220 6.71 7.51 -13.25
N GLY A 221 7.02 8.27 -14.32
CA GLY A 221 8.37 8.74 -14.59
C GLY A 221 8.95 9.58 -13.46
N PHE A 222 8.17 10.50 -12.92
CA PHE A 222 8.57 11.33 -11.78
C PHE A 222 8.88 10.47 -10.55
N TRP A 223 7.93 9.65 -10.10
CA TRP A 223 8.09 8.86 -8.89
C TRP A 223 9.25 7.86 -8.98
N LEU A 224 9.38 7.16 -10.11
CA LEU A 224 10.50 6.25 -10.34
C LEU A 224 11.85 6.98 -10.36
N SER A 225 11.92 8.21 -10.90
CA SER A 225 13.14 9.01 -10.89
C SER A 225 13.56 9.45 -9.48
N LEU A 226 12.64 9.58 -8.54
CA LEU A 226 12.94 9.81 -7.13
C LEU A 226 13.52 8.57 -6.44
N GLY A 227 13.45 7.40 -7.07
CA GLY A 227 13.94 6.14 -6.51
C GLY A 227 12.95 5.47 -5.54
N ILE A 228 11.66 5.53 -5.81
CA ILE A 228 10.63 4.79 -5.05
C ILE A 228 10.89 3.29 -5.14
N ASP A 229 10.79 2.57 -4.03
CA ASP A 229 11.07 1.13 -3.96
C ASP A 229 9.87 0.26 -4.34
N LEU A 230 8.65 0.73 -4.06
CA LEU A 230 7.40 0.04 -4.39
C LEU A 230 6.38 1.06 -4.91
N LEU A 231 5.95 0.89 -6.16
CA LEU A 231 4.99 1.76 -6.84
C LEU A 231 3.70 0.98 -7.12
N PHE A 232 2.58 1.44 -6.57
CA PHE A 232 1.26 0.94 -6.92
C PHE A 232 0.73 1.71 -8.14
N CYS A 233 0.59 0.98 -9.25
CA CYS A 233 0.34 1.54 -10.58
C CYS A 233 -1.14 1.70 -10.90
N THR A 234 -2.01 0.96 -10.25
CA THR A 234 -3.45 0.92 -10.50
C THR A 234 -4.22 0.30 -9.34
N ASN A 235 -5.54 0.28 -9.48
CA ASN A 235 -6.45 -0.45 -8.60
C ASN A 235 -7.64 -1.03 -9.39
N ASP A 236 -8.40 -1.92 -8.73
CA ASP A 236 -9.55 -2.61 -9.27
C ASP A 236 -10.60 -1.64 -9.86
N ILE A 237 -10.96 -0.59 -9.11
CA ILE A 237 -11.94 0.42 -9.53
C ILE A 237 -11.45 1.16 -10.76
N ALA A 238 -10.19 1.61 -10.77
CA ALA A 238 -9.61 2.35 -11.87
C ALA A 238 -9.61 1.51 -13.16
N CYS A 239 -9.19 0.24 -13.06
CA CYS A 239 -9.19 -0.69 -14.20
C CYS A 239 -10.60 -0.93 -14.73
N LEU A 240 -11.57 -1.22 -13.86
CA LEU A 240 -12.96 -1.45 -14.25
C LEU A 240 -13.59 -0.21 -14.88
N LYS A 241 -13.41 0.96 -14.26
CA LYS A 241 -13.92 2.23 -14.76
C LYS A 241 -13.34 2.57 -16.13
N GLN A 242 -12.03 2.41 -16.32
CA GLN A 242 -11.37 2.67 -17.59
C GLN A 242 -11.88 1.74 -18.68
N ALA A 243 -11.82 0.43 -18.47
CA ALA A 243 -12.21 -0.56 -19.47
C ALA A 243 -13.69 -0.45 -19.85
N ALA A 244 -14.58 -0.32 -18.87
CA ALA A 244 -16.01 -0.17 -19.13
C ALA A 244 -16.32 1.17 -19.85
N GLY A 245 -15.64 2.25 -19.48
CA GLY A 245 -15.79 3.56 -20.12
C GLY A 245 -15.35 3.55 -21.57
N ASP A 246 -14.21 2.94 -21.88
CA ASP A 246 -13.67 2.83 -23.23
C ASP A 246 -14.61 2.02 -24.13
N LEU A 247 -15.08 0.86 -23.68
CA LEU A 247 -16.01 0.01 -24.42
C LEU A 247 -17.36 0.71 -24.69
N LEU A 248 -17.89 1.42 -23.69
CA LEU A 248 -19.10 2.21 -23.88
C LEU A 248 -18.89 3.34 -24.90
N GLY A 249 -17.74 4.01 -24.84
CA GLY A 249 -17.38 5.04 -25.82
C GLY A 249 -17.27 4.49 -27.24
N GLU A 250 -16.68 3.32 -27.42
CA GLU A 250 -16.62 2.65 -28.73
C GLU A 250 -18.00 2.27 -29.25
N ALA A 251 -18.86 1.70 -28.40
CA ALA A 251 -20.22 1.34 -28.76
C ALA A 251 -21.06 2.58 -29.19
N ARG A 252 -20.93 3.69 -28.45
CA ARG A 252 -21.59 4.96 -28.80
C ARG A 252 -21.12 5.49 -30.15
N ARG A 253 -19.84 5.53 -30.40
CA ARG A 253 -19.27 5.93 -31.71
C ARG A 253 -19.76 5.03 -32.86
N ALA A 254 -19.91 3.73 -32.62
CA ALA A 254 -20.44 2.80 -33.60
C ALA A 254 -21.94 3.09 -33.89
N LEU A 255 -22.72 3.39 -32.86
CA LEU A 255 -24.14 3.72 -32.96
C LEU A 255 -24.37 5.03 -33.77
N GLU A 256 -23.54 6.04 -33.51
CA GLU A 256 -23.59 7.31 -34.27
C GLU A 256 -23.24 7.10 -35.75
N ARG A 257 -22.28 6.23 -36.07
CA ARG A 257 -21.94 5.90 -37.47
C ARG A 257 -23.09 5.20 -38.21
N VAL A 258 -23.87 4.36 -37.51
CA VAL A 258 -24.97 3.59 -38.13
C VAL A 258 -26.25 4.42 -38.26
N HIS A 259 -26.56 5.28 -37.31
CA HIS A 259 -27.84 5.96 -37.21
C HIS A 259 -27.78 7.47 -37.51
N GLY A 260 -26.63 8.03 -37.84
CA GLY A 260 -26.43 9.48 -37.93
C GLY A 260 -26.44 10.16 -36.57
N SER A 261 -25.99 11.40 -36.47
CA SER A 261 -25.90 12.15 -35.22
C SER A 261 -27.29 12.57 -34.70
N ALA A 262 -28.08 11.62 -34.18
CA ALA A 262 -29.16 11.94 -33.30
C ALA A 262 -28.56 12.29 -31.94
N SER A 263 -28.67 13.53 -31.50
CA SER A 263 -28.18 14.03 -30.22
C SER A 263 -28.73 13.18 -29.08
N VAL A 264 -27.88 12.34 -28.50
CA VAL A 264 -28.17 11.70 -27.21
C VAL A 264 -27.66 12.64 -26.14
N ASP A 265 -28.58 13.29 -25.44
CA ASP A 265 -28.22 14.10 -24.25
C ASP A 265 -27.43 13.27 -23.28
N PRO A 266 -26.30 13.80 -22.71
CA PRO A 266 -25.54 13.09 -21.73
C PRO A 266 -26.41 12.88 -20.48
N VAL A 267 -26.49 11.64 -20.04
CA VAL A 267 -27.11 11.27 -18.76
C VAL A 267 -26.46 12.12 -17.66
N ARG A 268 -27.29 12.89 -16.98
CA ARG A 268 -26.93 13.78 -15.89
C ARG A 268 -26.12 13.01 -14.84
N ALA A 269 -24.96 13.59 -14.49
CA ALA A 269 -24.13 13.20 -13.36
C ALA A 269 -24.84 13.47 -12.03
#